data_c361f467948bdfa17edfe30ef3d153f9
#
_entry.id   c361f467948bdfa17edfe30ef3d153f9
#
_cell.length_a   1.000
_cell.length_b   1.000
_cell.length_c   1.000
_cell.angle_alpha   90.00
_cell.angle_beta   90.00
_cell.angle_gamma   90.00
#
_symmetry.space_group_name_H-M   'P 1'
#
loop_
_entity.id
_entity.type
_entity.pdbx_description
1 polymer ?
#
loop_
_entity_poly.entity_id
_entity_poly.type
_entity_poly.pdbx_seq_one_letter_code
_entity_poly.pdbx_strand_id
1 'polypeptide(L)'
;NGYKNYPFIYKIFGLGEGTVRKNLSYYSDSHWDILYGNVVDNAHSIWLQMLVTMGCVGVIILLVIFIHTLVNSAKHGVPDIIAGFGMAALVYAVQGAGNILEVITFPMFICAMAIVNCNKKIVK
;
A
#
# COMPACT_ATOMS: atom_id res chain seq x y z
N ASN A 1 -19.37 4.37 3.91
CA ASN A 1 -19.73 3.15 3.15
C ASN A 1 -19.57 3.26 1.62
N GLY A 2 -18.85 4.28 1.12
CA GLY A 2 -18.67 4.52 -0.32
C GLY A 2 -18.14 3.33 -1.11
N TYR A 3 -17.18 2.56 -0.55
CA TYR A 3 -16.59 1.41 -1.22
C TYR A 3 -17.60 0.28 -1.55
N LYS A 4 -18.68 0.14 -0.77
CA LYS A 4 -19.72 -0.87 -1.02
C LYS A 4 -20.47 -0.62 -2.34
N ASN A 5 -20.63 0.63 -2.73
CA ASN A 5 -21.39 1.05 -3.91
C ASN A 5 -20.56 1.02 -5.21
N TYR A 6 -19.24 0.69 -5.13
CA TYR A 6 -18.42 0.60 -6.33
C TYR A 6 -18.80 -0.59 -7.21
N PRO A 7 -18.82 -0.42 -8.54
CA PRO A 7 -18.92 -1.52 -9.48
C PRO A 7 -17.84 -2.58 -9.20
N PHE A 8 -18.19 -3.85 -9.38
CA PHE A 8 -17.30 -4.97 -9.04
C PHE A 8 -15.92 -4.90 -9.71
N ILE A 9 -15.87 -4.41 -10.95
CA ILE A 9 -14.61 -4.26 -11.69
C ILE A 9 -13.62 -3.31 -11.01
N TYR A 10 -14.10 -2.22 -10.39
CA TYR A 10 -13.25 -1.26 -9.67
C TYR A 10 -12.75 -1.80 -8.32
N LYS A 11 -13.44 -2.78 -7.75
CA LYS A 11 -12.97 -3.50 -6.56
C LYS A 11 -11.80 -4.41 -6.89
N ILE A 12 -11.78 -4.97 -8.10
CA ILE A 12 -10.70 -5.86 -8.56
C ILE A 12 -9.48 -5.06 -9.00
N PHE A 13 -9.64 -4.08 -9.88
CA PHE A 13 -8.53 -3.37 -10.55
C PHE A 13 -8.26 -1.97 -10.01
N GLY A 14 -9.09 -1.49 -9.06
CA GLY A 14 -8.98 -0.13 -8.52
C GLY A 14 -9.54 0.94 -9.46
N LEU A 15 -9.47 2.17 -8.98
CA LEU A 15 -9.98 3.35 -9.69
C LEU A 15 -8.86 4.15 -10.38
N GLY A 16 -7.61 3.81 -10.11
CA GLY A 16 -6.44 4.58 -10.52
C GLY A 16 -6.08 5.69 -9.53
N GLU A 17 -4.86 6.18 -9.65
CA GLU A 17 -4.34 7.25 -8.81
C GLU A 17 -5.00 8.60 -9.15
N GLY A 18 -5.18 9.46 -8.14
CA GLY A 18 -5.82 10.77 -8.31
C GLY A 18 -7.35 10.73 -8.48
N THR A 19 -7.94 9.55 -8.57
CA THR A 19 -9.40 9.41 -8.75
C THR A 19 -10.16 9.27 -7.43
N VAL A 20 -9.45 9.08 -6.31
CA VAL A 20 -10.04 8.86 -4.98
C VAL A 20 -11.00 9.98 -4.61
N ARG A 21 -10.57 11.24 -4.75
CA ARG A 21 -11.39 12.41 -4.44
C ARG A 21 -12.69 12.44 -5.27
N LYS A 22 -12.56 12.30 -6.60
CA LYS A 22 -13.71 12.39 -7.53
C LYS A 22 -14.70 11.25 -7.32
N ASN A 23 -14.21 10.06 -7.03
CA ASN A 23 -15.06 8.89 -6.88
C ASN A 23 -15.60 8.72 -5.46
N LEU A 24 -14.86 9.15 -4.45
CA LEU A 24 -15.37 9.17 -3.08
C LEU A 24 -16.56 10.12 -2.96
N SER A 25 -16.50 11.31 -3.56
CA SER A 25 -17.62 12.26 -3.60
C SER A 25 -18.82 11.73 -4.39
N TYR A 26 -18.57 10.95 -5.45
CA TYR A 26 -19.66 10.38 -6.26
C TYR A 26 -20.37 9.20 -5.58
N TYR A 27 -19.64 8.38 -4.79
CA TYR A 27 -20.17 7.17 -4.15
C TYR A 27 -20.41 7.33 -2.65
N SER A 28 -20.03 8.44 -2.02
CA SER A 28 -20.43 8.79 -0.66
C SER A 28 -21.70 9.61 -0.69
N ASP A 29 -22.62 9.34 0.24
CA ASP A 29 -23.77 10.20 0.45
C ASP A 29 -23.28 11.63 0.71
N SER A 30 -23.80 12.59 -0.06
CA SER A 30 -23.41 13.99 -0.09
C SER A 30 -23.51 14.74 1.26
N HIS A 31 -23.93 14.06 2.31
CA HIS A 31 -24.07 14.61 3.68
C HIS A 31 -22.74 14.89 4.38
N TRP A 32 -21.65 14.19 4.00
CA TRP A 32 -20.34 14.36 4.65
C TRP A 32 -19.62 15.62 4.21
N ASP A 33 -19.77 16.02 2.95
CA ASP A 33 -19.14 17.23 2.39
C ASP A 33 -19.76 18.51 2.98
N ILE A 34 -21.04 18.45 3.34
CA ILE A 34 -21.79 19.58 3.89
C ILE A 34 -21.50 19.78 5.39
N LEU A 35 -21.28 18.69 6.14
CA LEU A 35 -21.09 18.73 7.60
C LEU A 35 -19.68 19.12 8.02
N TYR A 36 -18.64 18.80 7.25
CA TYR A 36 -17.25 18.94 7.69
C TYR A 36 -16.41 19.88 6.83
N GLY A 37 -16.88 20.34 5.67
CA GLY A 37 -16.16 21.27 4.80
C GLY A 37 -14.76 20.82 4.36
N ASN A 38 -14.36 19.61 4.77
CA ASN A 38 -13.06 19.04 4.46
C ASN A 38 -13.18 18.05 3.31
N VAL A 39 -12.50 18.36 2.24
CA VAL A 39 -12.37 17.44 1.11
C VAL A 39 -11.45 16.30 1.53
N VAL A 40 -11.99 15.08 1.61
CA VAL A 40 -11.19 13.88 1.88
C VAL A 40 -10.41 13.53 0.62
N ASP A 41 -9.15 13.92 0.58
CA ASP A 41 -8.26 13.67 -0.57
C ASP A 41 -7.61 12.29 -0.52
N ASN A 42 -7.41 11.73 0.69
CA ASN A 42 -6.69 10.50 0.92
C ASN A 42 -7.37 9.62 1.96
N ALA A 43 -7.29 8.32 1.77
CA ALA A 43 -7.56 7.38 2.85
C ALA A 43 -6.39 7.47 3.85
N HIS A 44 -6.65 7.78 5.13
CA HIS A 44 -5.62 7.88 6.18
C HIS A 44 -4.98 6.51 6.51
N SER A 45 -4.77 5.69 5.49
CA SER A 45 -4.09 4.41 5.54
C SER A 45 -3.55 4.08 4.15
N ILE A 46 -2.26 3.75 4.07
CA ILE A 46 -1.60 3.31 2.83
C ILE A 46 -2.34 2.11 2.21
N TRP A 47 -2.73 1.14 3.02
CA TRP A 47 -3.39 -0.07 2.57
C TRP A 47 -4.77 0.21 1.97
N LEU A 48 -5.54 1.10 2.59
CA LEU A 48 -6.84 1.52 2.05
C LEU A 48 -6.67 2.35 0.77
N GLN A 49 -5.68 3.23 0.73
CA GLN A 49 -5.36 4.01 -0.46
C GLN A 49 -5.03 3.08 -1.63
N MET A 50 -4.17 2.08 -1.41
CA MET A 50 -3.83 1.10 -2.42
C MET A 50 -5.03 0.24 -2.85
N LEU A 51 -5.88 -0.16 -1.91
CA LEU A 51 -7.09 -0.91 -2.23
C LEU A 51 -8.01 -0.13 -3.18
N VAL A 52 -8.14 1.18 -2.97
CA VAL A 52 -8.98 2.03 -3.83
C VAL A 52 -8.30 2.30 -5.17
N THR A 53 -6.99 2.55 -5.20
CA THR A 53 -6.27 2.93 -6.41
C THR A 53 -5.90 1.75 -7.30
N MET A 54 -5.43 0.64 -6.71
CA MET A 54 -4.92 -0.54 -7.42
C MET A 54 -5.86 -1.75 -7.34
N GLY A 55 -6.91 -1.67 -6.53
CA GLY A 55 -7.84 -2.77 -6.30
C GLY A 55 -7.26 -3.93 -5.51
N CYS A 56 -8.08 -4.98 -5.35
CA CYS A 56 -7.65 -6.19 -4.63
C CYS A 56 -6.46 -6.88 -5.29
N VAL A 57 -6.39 -6.90 -6.62
CA VAL A 57 -5.29 -7.54 -7.36
C VAL A 57 -3.96 -6.88 -7.04
N GLY A 58 -3.90 -5.54 -7.11
CA GLY A 58 -2.67 -4.80 -6.80
C GLY A 58 -2.22 -4.99 -5.35
N VAL A 59 -3.15 -4.96 -4.41
CA VAL A 59 -2.85 -5.20 -2.99
C VAL A 59 -2.34 -6.62 -2.75
N ILE A 60 -2.95 -7.64 -3.37
CA ILE A 60 -2.51 -9.04 -3.24
C ILE A 60 -1.08 -9.21 -3.77
N ILE A 61 -0.78 -8.67 -4.96
CA ILE A 61 0.57 -8.72 -5.53
C ILE A 61 1.59 -8.08 -4.60
N LEU A 62 1.29 -6.89 -4.08
CA LEU A 62 2.17 -6.20 -3.14
C LEU A 62 2.39 -7.01 -1.85
N LEU A 63 1.32 -7.60 -1.29
CA LEU A 63 1.42 -8.44 -0.10
C LEU A 63 2.26 -9.68 -0.34
N VAL A 64 2.15 -10.33 -1.50
CA VAL A 64 2.99 -11.48 -1.86
C VAL A 64 4.46 -11.09 -1.90
N ILE A 65 4.79 -9.97 -2.58
CA ILE A 65 6.16 -9.45 -2.65
C ILE A 65 6.66 -9.09 -1.25
N PHE A 66 5.84 -8.46 -0.43
CA PHE A 66 6.19 -8.07 0.94
C PHE A 66 6.47 -9.30 1.82
N ILE A 67 5.60 -10.31 1.82
CA ILE A 67 5.81 -11.55 2.57
C ILE A 67 7.09 -12.24 2.11
N HIS A 68 7.31 -12.33 0.79
CA HIS A 68 8.54 -12.90 0.22
C HIS A 68 9.78 -12.14 0.70
N THR A 69 9.71 -10.81 0.79
CA THR A 69 10.78 -9.96 1.33
C THR A 69 11.10 -10.31 2.78
N LEU A 70 10.06 -10.43 3.63
CA LEU A 70 10.25 -10.76 5.04
C LEU A 70 10.87 -12.15 5.21
N VAL A 71 10.37 -13.13 4.47
CA VAL A 71 10.93 -14.50 4.50
C VAL A 71 12.40 -14.50 4.07
N ASN A 72 12.74 -13.76 3.01
CA ASN A 72 14.12 -13.70 2.52
C ASN A 72 15.05 -12.97 3.50
N SER A 73 14.58 -11.89 4.14
CA SER A 73 15.40 -11.16 5.12
C SER A 73 15.64 -11.93 6.42
N ALA A 74 14.80 -12.92 6.74
CA ALA A 74 14.91 -13.73 7.94
C ALA A 74 15.72 -15.04 7.75
N LYS A 75 16.23 -15.33 6.56
CA LYS A 75 17.00 -16.54 6.29
C LYS A 75 18.37 -16.52 6.98
N HIS A 76 18.84 -17.70 7.42
CA HIS A 76 20.19 -17.84 7.98
C HIS A 76 21.27 -17.44 6.97
N GLY A 77 22.30 -16.73 7.45
CA GLY A 77 23.43 -16.31 6.63
C GLY A 77 23.18 -15.09 5.74
N VAL A 78 22.04 -14.44 5.90
CA VAL A 78 21.76 -13.16 5.25
C VAL A 78 22.63 -12.07 5.91
N PRO A 79 23.31 -11.19 5.12
CA PRO A 79 24.04 -10.06 5.68
C PRO A 79 23.12 -9.16 6.51
N ASP A 80 23.62 -8.63 7.64
CA ASP A 80 22.84 -7.77 8.56
C ASP A 80 22.21 -6.57 7.87
N ILE A 81 22.91 -6.00 6.88
CA ILE A 81 22.39 -4.87 6.10
C ILE A 81 21.13 -5.25 5.32
N ILE A 82 21.06 -6.48 4.79
CA ILE A 82 19.89 -6.98 4.05
C ILE A 82 18.75 -7.27 5.02
N ALA A 83 19.05 -7.86 6.17
CA ALA A 83 18.06 -8.03 7.24
C ALA A 83 17.51 -6.68 7.70
N GLY A 84 18.38 -5.66 7.81
CA GLY A 84 17.99 -4.27 8.11
C GLY A 84 16.98 -3.69 7.10
N PHE A 85 17.18 -3.91 5.80
CA PHE A 85 16.19 -3.49 4.78
C PHE A 85 14.86 -4.21 4.92
N GLY A 86 14.87 -5.50 5.27
CA GLY A 86 13.65 -6.25 5.56
C GLY A 86 12.90 -5.70 6.77
N MET A 87 13.61 -5.37 7.84
CA MET A 87 13.02 -4.72 9.02
C MET A 87 12.48 -3.33 8.72
N ALA A 88 13.19 -2.53 7.93
CA ALA A 88 12.70 -1.22 7.49
C ALA A 88 11.41 -1.33 6.69
N ALA A 89 11.31 -2.34 5.81
CA ALA A 89 10.09 -2.61 5.07
C ALA A 89 8.93 -3.02 6.00
N LEU A 90 9.19 -3.83 7.04
CA LEU A 90 8.20 -4.23 8.03
C LEU A 90 7.68 -3.01 8.82
N VAL A 91 8.58 -2.18 9.34
CA VAL A 91 8.22 -0.98 10.10
C VAL A 91 7.39 -0.04 9.26
N TYR A 92 7.77 0.19 8.00
CA TYR A 92 7.01 1.04 7.09
C TYR A 92 5.62 0.49 6.82
N ALA A 93 5.48 -0.83 6.61
CA ALA A 93 4.18 -1.46 6.37
C ALA A 93 3.23 -1.35 7.57
N VAL A 94 3.76 -1.49 8.79
CA VAL A 94 3.00 -1.32 10.04
C VAL A 94 2.61 0.13 10.24
N GLN A 95 3.53 1.06 10.05
CA GLN A 95 3.26 2.50 10.14
C GLN A 95 2.21 2.94 9.11
N GLY A 96 2.25 2.36 7.93
CA GLY A 96 1.32 2.65 6.84
C GLY A 96 -0.14 2.23 7.11
N ALA A 97 -0.39 1.42 8.14
CA ALA A 97 -1.75 1.07 8.53
C ALA A 97 -2.54 2.28 9.04
N GLY A 98 -1.86 3.26 9.66
CA GLY A 98 -2.47 4.48 10.20
C GLY A 98 -1.90 5.77 9.60
N ASN A 99 -1.15 5.71 8.51
CA ASN A 99 -0.51 6.87 7.92
C ASN A 99 -0.83 7.01 6.43
N ILE A 100 -0.71 8.24 5.92
CA ILE A 100 -0.97 8.59 4.52
C ILE A 100 0.19 8.08 3.64
N LEU A 101 -0.13 7.68 2.41
CA LEU A 101 0.85 7.34 1.39
C LEU A 101 1.68 8.59 1.05
N GLU A 102 2.96 8.56 1.39
CA GLU A 102 3.88 9.65 1.08
C GLU A 102 4.63 9.35 -0.22
N VAL A 103 4.70 10.36 -1.08
CA VAL A 103 5.36 10.26 -2.40
C VAL A 103 6.85 9.92 -2.28
N ILE A 104 7.50 10.33 -1.19
CA ILE A 104 8.95 10.13 -0.97
C ILE A 104 9.23 8.77 -0.35
N THR A 105 8.49 8.39 0.68
CA THR A 105 8.78 7.20 1.50
C THR A 105 8.31 5.91 0.86
N PHE A 106 7.25 5.95 0.06
CA PHE A 106 6.75 4.76 -0.63
C PHE A 106 7.73 4.19 -1.68
N PRO A 107 8.37 4.99 -2.56
CA PRO A 107 9.45 4.49 -3.42
C PRO A 107 10.62 3.88 -2.64
N MET A 108 10.99 4.45 -1.48
CA MET A 108 12.02 3.88 -0.61
C MET A 108 11.64 2.51 -0.06
N PHE A 109 10.38 2.32 0.31
CA PHE A 109 9.84 1.01 0.71
C PHE A 109 9.95 -0.02 -0.42
N ILE A 110 9.58 0.34 -1.65
CA ILE A 110 9.73 -0.53 -2.82
C ILE A 110 11.20 -0.86 -3.08
N CYS A 111 12.10 0.14 -3.00
CA CYS A 111 13.53 -0.08 -3.14
C CYS A 111 14.09 -1.04 -2.08
N ALA A 112 13.68 -0.89 -0.82
CA ALA A 112 14.09 -1.79 0.26
C ALA A 112 13.68 -3.24 -0.03
N MET A 113 12.45 -3.47 -0.47
CA MET A 113 11.98 -4.79 -0.89
C MET A 113 12.78 -5.34 -2.08
N ALA A 114 13.07 -4.50 -3.08
CA ALA A 114 13.86 -4.90 -4.25
C ALA A 114 15.28 -5.32 -3.85
N ILE A 115 15.96 -4.57 -2.98
CA ILE A 115 17.32 -4.86 -2.49
C ILE A 115 17.35 -6.24 -1.81
N VAL A 116 16.39 -6.53 -0.93
CA VAL A 116 16.30 -7.83 -0.27
C VAL A 116 16.09 -8.95 -1.28
N ASN A 117 15.16 -8.79 -2.21
CA ASN A 117 14.79 -9.85 -3.15
C ASN A 117 15.82 -10.07 -4.27
N CYS A 118 16.62 -9.05 -4.61
CA CYS A 118 17.68 -9.15 -5.62
C CYS A 118 19.01 -9.67 -5.04
N ASN A 119 19.13 -9.93 -3.75
CA ASN A 119 20.37 -10.40 -3.17
C ASN A 119 20.67 -11.84 -3.56
N LYS A 120 21.76 -12.02 -4.35
CA LYS A 120 22.17 -13.34 -4.88
C LYS A 120 22.50 -14.41 -3.84
N LYS A 121 22.82 -14.00 -2.59
CA LYS A 121 23.08 -14.95 -1.49
C LYS A 121 21.79 -15.57 -0.93
N ILE A 122 20.64 -14.97 -1.18
CA ILE A 122 19.34 -15.45 -0.71
C ILE A 122 18.71 -16.39 -1.76
N VAL A 123 19.02 -16.17 -3.04
CA VAL A 123 18.38 -16.87 -4.16
C VAL A 123 18.99 -18.24 -4.43
N LYS A 124 20.12 -18.60 -3.78
CA LYS A 124 20.70 -19.96 -3.77
C LYS A 124 20.23 -20.73 -2.55
#